data_33be37d4ddf6c22c49f6c90c2d57750c
#
_entry.id   33be37d4ddf6c22c49f6c90c2d57750c
#
_cell.length_a   1.000
_cell.length_b   1.000
_cell.length_c   1.000
_cell.angle_alpha   90.00
_cell.angle_beta   90.00
_cell.angle_gamma   90.00
#
_symmetry.space_group_name_H-M   'P 1'
#
loop_
_entity.id
_entity.type
_entity.pdbx_description
1 polymer ?
#
loop_
_entity_poly.entity_id
_entity_poly.type
_entity_poly.pdbx_seq_one_letter_code
_entity_poly.pdbx_strand_id
1 'polypeptide(L)'
;MADELVDFDARSSNVVLTTQEYSGLPARIAKRRLLPSTPGATGLEYLVFSDETRVAVVNHQWAAASMKWPEIDLSRYIATVNPDNPLEKKIGATTPYARGNADGRLTLFSMQDGAEGMACVAYDIKAGTDRLTGFMCVPGTAELSPADATRMVNGLSITGVLPPG
;
A
#
# COMPACT_ATOMS: atom_id res chain seq x y z
N MET A 1 25.50 -1.52 6.06
CA MET A 1 24.69 -1.04 7.15
C MET A 1 23.29 -1.58 7.06
N ALA A 2 22.73 -2.01 8.17
CA ALA A 2 21.46 -2.74 8.21
C ALA A 2 20.24 -1.91 7.80
N ASP A 3 20.39 -0.60 7.66
CA ASP A 3 19.26 0.30 7.37
C ASP A 3 19.08 0.64 5.89
N GLU A 4 19.93 0.11 5.03
CA GLU A 4 19.84 0.41 3.60
C GLU A 4 18.84 -0.52 2.90
N LEU A 5 17.98 0.07 2.08
CA LEU A 5 17.10 -0.68 1.20
C LEU A 5 17.90 -1.16 -0.01
N VAL A 6 17.84 -2.47 -0.27
CA VAL A 6 18.52 -3.09 -1.41
C VAL A 6 17.50 -3.60 -2.43
N ASP A 7 17.85 -3.54 -3.70
CA ASP A 7 17.00 -4.08 -4.77
C ASP A 7 16.88 -5.60 -4.64
N PHE A 8 15.70 -6.13 -4.96
CA PHE A 8 15.45 -7.56 -5.01
C PHE A 8 14.49 -7.91 -6.14
N ASP A 9 14.40 -9.19 -6.48
CA ASP A 9 13.44 -9.66 -7.48
C ASP A 9 12.03 -9.68 -6.89
N ALA A 10 11.14 -8.85 -7.42
CA ALA A 10 9.76 -8.74 -6.95
C ALA A 10 9.00 -10.07 -6.98
N ARG A 11 9.38 -11.00 -7.85
CA ARG A 11 8.76 -12.33 -7.91
C ARG A 11 9.04 -13.17 -6.66
N SER A 12 10.05 -12.82 -5.89
CA SER A 12 10.36 -13.49 -4.62
C SER A 12 9.61 -12.90 -3.42
N SER A 13 8.84 -11.82 -3.61
CA SER A 13 8.00 -11.26 -2.57
C SER A 13 6.81 -12.17 -2.25
N ASN A 14 6.40 -12.18 -0.99
CA ASN A 14 5.15 -12.83 -0.58
C ASN A 14 3.92 -11.98 -0.88
N VAL A 15 4.10 -10.70 -1.22
CA VAL A 15 3.01 -9.80 -1.61
C VAL A 15 2.61 -10.08 -3.05
N VAL A 16 1.31 -10.26 -3.27
CA VAL A 16 0.73 -10.44 -4.60
C VAL A 16 -0.35 -9.40 -4.81
N LEU A 17 -0.30 -8.72 -5.95
CA LEU A 17 -1.28 -7.72 -6.37
C LEU A 17 -2.07 -8.26 -7.57
N THR A 18 -3.36 -8.55 -7.36
CA THR A 18 -4.25 -9.07 -8.41
C THR A 18 -5.34 -8.08 -8.80
N THR A 19 -5.30 -6.87 -8.28
CA THR A 19 -6.26 -5.80 -8.60
C THR A 19 -6.28 -5.55 -10.10
N GLN A 20 -7.47 -5.60 -10.69
CA GLN A 20 -7.68 -5.54 -12.14
C GLN A 20 -7.03 -4.32 -12.79
N GLU A 21 -7.09 -3.18 -12.13
CA GLU A 21 -6.53 -1.92 -12.62
C GLU A 21 -5.01 -1.97 -12.84
N TYR A 22 -4.34 -2.91 -12.20
CA TYR A 22 -2.88 -3.08 -12.29
C TYR A 22 -2.48 -4.36 -13.00
N SER A 23 -3.42 -5.00 -13.69
CA SER A 23 -3.18 -6.24 -14.45
C SER A 23 -2.10 -6.03 -15.50
N GLY A 24 -1.10 -6.91 -15.49
CA GLY A 24 0.02 -6.83 -16.43
C GLY A 24 1.11 -5.81 -16.10
N LEU A 25 0.95 -5.02 -15.01
CA LEU A 25 2.00 -4.08 -14.58
C LEU A 25 3.05 -4.80 -13.74
N PRO A 26 4.32 -4.79 -14.16
CA PRO A 26 5.41 -5.29 -13.32
C PRO A 26 5.71 -4.31 -12.19
N ALA A 27 6.31 -4.80 -11.11
CA ALA A 27 6.88 -3.92 -10.12
C ALA A 27 8.10 -3.21 -10.71
N ARG A 28 8.03 -1.89 -10.83
CA ARG A 28 9.14 -1.07 -11.31
C ARG A 28 10.18 -0.80 -10.25
N ILE A 29 9.76 -0.78 -8.99
CA ILE A 29 10.64 -0.67 -7.84
C ILE A 29 10.32 -1.84 -6.93
N ALA A 30 11.36 -2.57 -6.50
CA ALA A 30 11.27 -3.61 -5.50
C ALA A 30 12.51 -3.52 -4.62
N LYS A 31 12.34 -3.10 -3.38
CA LYS A 31 13.41 -2.91 -2.41
C LYS A 31 13.09 -3.62 -1.11
N ARG A 32 14.11 -4.15 -0.46
CA ARG A 32 13.97 -4.92 0.78
C ARG A 32 15.01 -4.47 1.79
N ARG A 33 14.60 -4.45 3.05
CA ARG A 33 15.48 -4.27 4.19
C ARG A 33 15.23 -5.40 5.18
N LEU A 34 16.30 -6.10 5.55
CA LEU A 34 16.27 -7.11 6.60
C LEU A 34 17.02 -6.59 7.80
N LEU A 35 16.35 -6.50 8.92
CA LEU A 35 16.98 -6.13 10.19
C LEU A 35 17.68 -7.37 10.79
N PRO A 36 18.67 -7.16 11.67
CA PRO A 36 19.35 -8.26 12.37
C PRO A 36 18.35 -9.18 13.08
N SER A 37 18.68 -10.46 13.15
CA SER A 37 17.87 -11.46 13.85
C SER A 37 17.95 -11.26 15.36
N THR A 38 17.13 -10.36 15.87
CA THR A 38 16.91 -10.19 17.30
C THR A 38 15.45 -10.47 17.60
N PRO A 39 15.07 -10.87 18.83
CA PRO A 39 13.67 -11.04 19.19
C PRO A 39 12.88 -9.76 18.85
N GLY A 40 11.82 -9.90 18.03
CA GLY A 40 11.03 -8.78 17.51
C GLY A 40 11.62 -8.10 16.29
N ALA A 41 12.70 -8.64 15.70
CA ALA A 41 13.25 -8.11 14.46
C ALA A 41 12.20 -8.08 13.34
N THR A 42 12.21 -7.01 12.55
CA THR A 42 11.28 -6.81 11.45
C THR A 42 12.00 -6.74 10.12
N GLY A 43 11.31 -7.16 9.07
CA GLY A 43 11.71 -6.90 7.70
C GLY A 43 10.75 -5.91 7.06
N LEU A 44 11.17 -5.36 5.92
CA LEU A 44 10.39 -4.42 5.13
C LEU A 44 10.62 -4.69 3.65
N GLU A 45 9.54 -4.70 2.89
CA GLU A 45 9.57 -4.65 1.42
C GLU A 45 8.83 -3.40 0.95
N TYR A 46 9.36 -2.77 -0.07
CA TYR A 46 8.76 -1.63 -0.74
C TYR A 46 8.60 -1.95 -2.22
N LEU A 47 7.36 -2.01 -2.68
CA LEU A 47 7.01 -2.35 -4.05
C LEU A 47 6.23 -1.21 -4.69
N VAL A 48 6.57 -0.86 -5.94
CA VAL A 48 5.82 0.11 -6.74
C VAL A 48 5.47 -0.52 -8.07
N PHE A 49 4.17 -0.66 -8.32
CA PHE A 49 3.60 -1.06 -9.61
C PHE A 49 3.07 0.19 -10.29
N SER A 50 3.66 0.58 -11.39
CA SER A 50 3.27 1.84 -12.04
C SER A 50 3.50 1.83 -13.53
N ASP A 51 2.73 2.66 -14.20
CA ASP A 51 2.99 3.12 -15.57
C ASP A 51 2.78 4.65 -15.61
N GLU A 52 2.56 5.21 -16.79
CA GLU A 52 2.39 6.66 -16.95
C GLU A 52 1.13 7.22 -16.28
N THR A 53 0.11 6.37 -16.03
CA THR A 53 -1.20 6.80 -15.57
C THR A 53 -1.67 6.18 -14.27
N ARG A 54 -1.04 5.08 -13.82
CA ARG A 54 -1.48 4.29 -12.66
C ARG A 54 -0.32 4.04 -11.73
N VAL A 55 -0.59 3.99 -10.43
CA VAL A 55 0.41 3.64 -9.43
C VAL A 55 -0.22 2.88 -8.28
N ALA A 56 0.46 1.83 -7.84
CA ALA A 56 0.18 1.15 -6.58
C ALA A 56 1.47 1.05 -5.80
N VAL A 57 1.48 1.59 -4.60
CA VAL A 57 2.61 1.53 -3.67
C VAL A 57 2.26 0.60 -2.53
N VAL A 58 3.15 -0.34 -2.25
CA VAL A 58 2.97 -1.33 -1.19
C VAL A 58 4.19 -1.33 -0.28
N ASN A 59 3.98 -0.98 0.97
CA ASN A 59 4.95 -1.19 2.04
C ASN A 59 4.50 -2.41 2.83
N HIS A 60 5.28 -3.47 2.81
CA HIS A 60 5.02 -4.69 3.56
C HIS A 60 6.04 -4.79 4.69
N GLN A 61 5.56 -4.81 5.92
CA GLN A 61 6.37 -5.03 7.10
C GLN A 61 5.95 -6.33 7.78
N TRP A 62 6.92 -7.06 8.33
CA TRP A 62 6.65 -8.27 9.09
C TRP A 62 7.55 -8.37 10.31
N ALA A 63 7.05 -9.06 11.31
CA ALA A 63 7.76 -9.35 12.56
C ALA A 63 7.90 -10.86 12.74
N ALA A 64 8.85 -11.28 13.58
CA ALA A 64 9.08 -12.70 13.87
C ALA A 64 7.93 -13.34 14.66
N ALA A 65 7.13 -12.53 15.36
CA ALA A 65 5.96 -12.95 16.12
C ALA A 65 4.89 -11.88 16.03
N SER A 66 3.63 -12.26 16.32
CA SER A 66 2.52 -11.31 16.36
C SER A 66 2.84 -10.16 17.30
N MET A 67 2.58 -8.95 16.84
CA MET A 67 2.79 -7.74 17.60
C MET A 67 1.63 -6.78 17.42
N LYS A 68 1.49 -5.86 18.37
CA LYS A 68 0.55 -4.77 18.24
C LYS A 68 1.20 -3.66 17.41
N TRP A 69 0.81 -3.59 16.14
CA TRP A 69 1.28 -2.53 15.26
C TRP A 69 0.74 -1.16 15.70
N PRO A 70 1.58 -0.11 15.74
CA PRO A 70 1.08 1.23 16.03
C PRO A 70 0.13 1.70 14.91
N GLU A 71 -0.85 2.52 15.27
CA GLU A 71 -1.74 3.12 14.30
C GLU A 71 -1.01 4.17 13.47
N ILE A 72 -1.37 4.25 12.18
CA ILE A 72 -0.89 5.26 11.26
C ILE A 72 -2.03 6.25 10.98
N ASP A 73 -1.71 7.55 11.04
CA ASP A 73 -2.59 8.59 10.56
C ASP A 73 -2.49 8.63 9.03
N LEU A 74 -3.48 8.05 8.34
CA LEU A 74 -3.50 7.97 6.90
C LEU A 74 -3.58 9.35 6.23
N SER A 75 -4.25 10.32 6.84
CA SER A 75 -4.29 11.68 6.32
C SER A 75 -2.90 12.31 6.29
N ARG A 76 -2.11 12.10 7.33
CA ARG A 76 -0.72 12.56 7.39
C ARG A 76 0.14 11.81 6.37
N TYR A 77 -0.07 10.51 6.22
CA TYR A 77 0.63 9.70 5.22
C TYR A 77 0.36 10.21 3.80
N ILE A 78 -0.91 10.49 3.47
CA ILE A 78 -1.31 11.04 2.17
C ILE A 78 -0.60 12.37 1.90
N ALA A 79 -0.45 13.21 2.90
CA ALA A 79 0.24 14.49 2.75
C ALA A 79 1.70 14.35 2.31
N THR A 80 2.34 13.19 2.56
CA THR A 80 3.71 12.90 2.15
C THR A 80 3.82 12.34 0.73
N VAL A 81 2.71 11.97 0.10
CA VAL A 81 2.69 11.43 -1.27
C VAL A 81 3.05 12.55 -2.26
N ASN A 82 4.05 12.30 -3.11
CA ASN A 82 4.56 13.27 -4.09
C ASN A 82 4.84 14.66 -3.48
N PRO A 83 5.73 14.75 -2.48
CA PRO A 83 5.96 16.03 -1.80
C PRO A 83 6.55 17.11 -2.73
N ASP A 84 7.28 16.70 -3.77
CA ASP A 84 7.94 17.61 -4.72
C ASP A 84 7.03 18.01 -5.88
N ASN A 85 5.84 17.45 -5.98
CA ASN A 85 4.87 17.76 -7.01
C ASN A 85 3.68 18.49 -6.38
N PRO A 86 3.42 19.76 -6.74
CA PRO A 86 2.36 20.55 -6.12
C PRO A 86 0.96 20.17 -6.60
N LEU A 87 0.68 18.87 -6.80
CA LEU A 87 -0.67 18.41 -7.09
C LEU A 87 -1.59 18.77 -5.93
N GLU A 88 -2.73 19.36 -6.27
CA GLU A 88 -3.76 19.62 -5.28
C GLU A 88 -4.33 18.30 -4.76
N LYS A 89 -4.20 18.06 -3.47
CA LYS A 89 -4.73 16.85 -2.82
C LYS A 89 -6.01 17.17 -2.09
N LYS A 90 -7.01 16.33 -2.30
CA LYS A 90 -8.25 16.38 -1.53
C LYS A 90 -8.39 15.07 -0.77
N ILE A 91 -8.40 15.16 0.56
CA ILE A 91 -8.50 14.00 1.44
C ILE A 91 -9.95 13.81 1.84
N GLY A 92 -10.47 12.61 1.61
CA GLY A 92 -11.84 12.23 1.93
C GLY A 92 -11.95 11.50 3.27
N ALA A 93 -13.01 10.72 3.39
CA ALA A 93 -13.32 10.01 4.62
C ALA A 93 -12.39 8.81 4.85
N THR A 94 -12.14 8.51 6.13
CA THR A 94 -11.48 7.28 6.56
C THR A 94 -12.54 6.31 7.04
N THR A 95 -12.50 5.08 6.53
CA THR A 95 -13.45 4.02 6.85
C THR A 95 -12.73 2.77 7.36
N PRO A 96 -13.38 1.98 8.23
CA PRO A 96 -12.79 0.72 8.66
C PRO A 96 -12.73 -0.28 7.50
N TYR A 97 -11.75 -1.18 7.57
CA TYR A 97 -11.55 -2.26 6.62
C TYR A 97 -11.37 -3.57 7.38
N ALA A 98 -12.03 -4.61 6.92
CA ALA A 98 -11.86 -5.95 7.47
C ALA A 98 -11.93 -6.99 6.36
N ARG A 99 -11.05 -8.00 6.45
CA ARG A 99 -11.03 -9.13 5.51
C ARG A 99 -10.37 -10.33 6.17
N GLY A 100 -11.14 -11.40 6.40
CA GLY A 100 -10.63 -12.57 7.09
C GLY A 100 -10.15 -12.21 8.50
N ASN A 101 -8.89 -12.53 8.80
CA ASN A 101 -8.23 -12.19 10.06
C ASN A 101 -7.55 -10.81 10.05
N ALA A 102 -7.64 -10.10 8.94
CA ALA A 102 -7.04 -8.77 8.80
C ALA A 102 -8.03 -7.67 9.11
N ASP A 103 -7.55 -6.60 9.70
CA ASP A 103 -8.31 -5.39 9.95
C ASP A 103 -7.45 -4.15 9.65
N GLY A 104 -8.09 -3.03 9.43
CA GLY A 104 -7.39 -1.80 9.13
C GLY A 104 -8.32 -0.66 8.76
N ARG A 105 -7.81 0.27 7.97
CA ARG A 105 -8.53 1.46 7.55
C ARG A 105 -8.18 1.84 6.12
N LEU A 106 -9.16 2.46 5.45
CA LEU A 106 -9.00 3.05 4.12
C LEU A 106 -9.30 4.53 4.20
N THR A 107 -8.53 5.34 3.49
CA THR A 107 -8.83 6.77 3.31
C THR A 107 -8.85 7.08 1.82
N LEU A 108 -9.97 7.59 1.33
CA LEU A 108 -10.11 8.03 -0.05
C LEU A 108 -9.43 9.38 -0.21
N PHE A 109 -8.76 9.58 -1.33
CA PHE A 109 -8.22 10.89 -1.67
C PHE A 109 -8.11 11.05 -3.18
N SER A 110 -7.92 12.27 -3.62
CA SER A 110 -7.68 12.59 -5.01
C SER A 110 -6.52 13.56 -5.14
N MET A 111 -5.88 13.51 -6.30
CA MET A 111 -4.83 14.45 -6.70
C MET A 111 -5.20 15.02 -8.05
N GLN A 112 -5.08 16.35 -8.20
CA GLN A 112 -5.39 17.03 -9.46
C GLN A 112 -4.25 17.94 -9.88
N ASP A 113 -3.98 17.93 -11.19
CA ASP A 113 -3.10 18.85 -11.88
C ASP A 113 -3.89 19.42 -13.07
N GLY A 114 -4.53 20.57 -12.86
CA GLY A 114 -5.39 21.16 -13.89
C GLY A 114 -6.57 20.25 -14.23
N ALA A 115 -6.66 19.86 -15.51
CA ALA A 115 -7.72 18.98 -16.01
C ALA A 115 -7.44 17.49 -15.78
N GLU A 116 -6.20 17.13 -15.43
CA GLU A 116 -5.83 15.76 -15.17
C GLU A 116 -5.93 15.46 -13.68
N GLY A 117 -6.39 14.27 -13.36
CA GLY A 117 -6.57 13.85 -11.97
C GLY A 117 -6.34 12.38 -11.74
N MET A 118 -6.10 12.04 -10.48
CA MET A 118 -6.02 10.66 -10.02
C MET A 118 -6.97 10.47 -8.85
N ALA A 119 -7.74 9.38 -8.91
CA ALA A 119 -8.59 8.94 -7.81
C ALA A 119 -7.86 7.84 -7.05
N CYS A 120 -7.75 7.98 -5.73
CA CYS A 120 -6.84 7.19 -4.92
C CYS A 120 -7.49 6.64 -3.66
N VAL A 121 -6.90 5.56 -3.15
CA VAL A 121 -7.17 5.03 -1.82
C VAL A 121 -5.85 4.76 -1.10
N ALA A 122 -5.70 5.29 0.10
CA ALA A 122 -4.63 4.93 1.02
C ALA A 122 -5.15 3.85 1.97
N TYR A 123 -4.29 2.94 2.37
CA TYR A 123 -4.66 1.82 3.22
C TYR A 123 -3.61 1.53 4.28
N ASP A 124 -4.08 1.00 5.41
CA ASP A 124 -3.27 0.44 6.48
C ASP A 124 -3.97 -0.83 6.95
N ILE A 125 -3.36 -1.99 6.70
CA ILE A 125 -3.94 -3.31 6.98
C ILE A 125 -2.98 -4.09 7.88
N LYS A 126 -3.52 -4.67 8.94
CA LYS A 126 -2.79 -5.50 9.90
C LYS A 126 -3.32 -6.92 9.83
N ALA A 127 -2.42 -7.87 9.68
CA ALA A 127 -2.73 -9.30 9.61
C ALA A 127 -1.70 -10.08 10.43
N GLY A 128 -1.96 -10.25 11.73
CA GLY A 128 -1.07 -10.98 12.63
C GLY A 128 0.34 -10.38 12.70
N THR A 129 1.31 -11.11 12.14
CA THR A 129 2.72 -10.70 12.11
C THR A 129 3.02 -9.64 11.06
N ASP A 130 2.08 -9.32 10.19
CA ASP A 130 2.34 -8.56 8.98
C ASP A 130 1.47 -7.29 8.92
N ARG A 131 2.00 -6.29 8.22
CA ARG A 131 1.32 -5.04 7.96
C ARG A 131 1.53 -4.61 6.52
N LEU A 132 0.45 -4.19 5.87
CA LEU A 132 0.48 -3.55 4.56
C LEU A 132 0.06 -2.09 4.69
N THR A 133 0.88 -1.18 4.19
CA THR A 133 0.57 0.25 4.14
C THR A 133 0.95 0.78 2.77
N GLY A 134 0.12 1.62 2.21
CA GLY A 134 0.41 2.22 0.92
C GLY A 134 -0.78 2.93 0.33
N PHE A 135 -0.75 3.11 -0.97
CA PHE A 135 -1.85 3.72 -1.69
C PHE A 135 -1.94 3.18 -3.12
N MET A 136 -3.12 3.31 -3.70
CA MET A 136 -3.41 2.96 -5.08
C MET A 136 -4.11 4.12 -5.75
N CYS A 137 -3.65 4.50 -6.95
CA CYS A 137 -4.23 5.58 -7.73
C CYS A 137 -4.50 5.12 -9.16
N VAL A 138 -5.63 5.56 -9.69
CA VAL A 138 -6.05 5.36 -11.08
C VAL A 138 -6.47 6.69 -11.69
N PRO A 139 -6.43 6.84 -13.02
CA PRO A 139 -6.88 8.06 -13.66
C PRO A 139 -8.35 8.35 -13.34
N GLY A 140 -8.68 9.60 -13.05
CA GLY A 140 -10.03 10.04 -12.80
C GLY A 140 -10.07 11.35 -12.05
N THR A 141 -11.11 12.13 -12.25
CA THR A 141 -11.33 13.41 -11.58
C THR A 141 -12.31 13.31 -10.42
N ALA A 142 -13.05 12.19 -10.34
CA ALA A 142 -13.99 11.92 -9.26
C ALA A 142 -13.34 11.02 -8.22
N GLU A 143 -13.69 11.23 -6.96
CA GLU A 143 -13.27 10.35 -5.86
C GLU A 143 -13.77 8.91 -6.11
N LEU A 144 -12.96 7.93 -5.74
CA LEU A 144 -13.38 6.52 -5.79
C LEU A 144 -14.59 6.29 -4.90
N SER A 145 -15.49 5.40 -5.34
CA SER A 145 -16.54 4.93 -4.43
C SER A 145 -15.91 4.06 -3.32
N PRO A 146 -16.50 4.01 -2.12
CA PRO A 146 -16.03 3.11 -1.07
C PRO A 146 -15.97 1.64 -1.51
N ALA A 147 -16.93 1.20 -2.34
CA ALA A 147 -16.96 -0.16 -2.87
C ALA A 147 -15.78 -0.44 -3.80
N ASP A 148 -15.47 0.48 -4.71
CA ASP A 148 -14.33 0.35 -5.62
C ASP A 148 -13.00 0.38 -4.86
N ALA A 149 -12.87 1.25 -3.89
CA ALA A 149 -11.68 1.33 -3.07
C ALA A 149 -11.44 0.01 -2.31
N THR A 150 -12.47 -0.55 -1.69
CA THR A 150 -12.39 -1.84 -1.00
C THR A 150 -12.01 -2.96 -1.98
N ARG A 151 -12.63 -3.01 -3.14
CA ARG A 151 -12.31 -3.99 -4.18
C ARG A 151 -10.85 -3.90 -4.63
N MET A 152 -10.36 -2.70 -4.84
CA MET A 152 -8.96 -2.49 -5.24
C MET A 152 -7.99 -3.01 -4.19
N VAL A 153 -8.23 -2.69 -2.92
CA VAL A 153 -7.37 -3.13 -1.81
C VAL A 153 -7.49 -4.64 -1.58
N ASN A 154 -8.64 -5.23 -1.83
CA ASN A 154 -8.83 -6.68 -1.75
C ASN A 154 -7.94 -7.47 -2.71
N GLY A 155 -7.41 -6.84 -3.75
CA GLY A 155 -6.45 -7.47 -4.65
C GLY A 155 -5.03 -7.65 -4.07
N LEU A 156 -4.76 -7.10 -2.88
CA LEU A 156 -3.52 -7.35 -2.16
C LEU A 156 -3.64 -8.62 -1.33
N SER A 157 -2.64 -9.48 -1.41
CA SER A 157 -2.53 -10.66 -0.54
C SER A 157 -1.09 -10.86 -0.10
N ILE A 158 -0.92 -11.63 0.97
CA ILE A 158 0.39 -12.02 1.49
C ILE A 158 0.37 -13.53 1.61
N THR A 159 1.20 -14.20 0.82
CA THR A 159 1.26 -15.68 0.80
C THR A 159 1.49 -16.24 2.20
N GLY A 160 0.61 -17.12 2.64
CA GLY A 160 0.67 -17.75 3.96
C GLY A 160 0.17 -16.91 5.13
N VAL A 161 -0.22 -15.64 4.91
CA VAL A 161 -0.66 -14.73 5.98
C VAL A 161 -2.03 -14.11 5.67
N LEU A 162 -2.19 -13.52 4.50
CA LEU A 162 -3.42 -12.87 4.07
C LEU A 162 -3.84 -13.43 2.71
N PRO A 163 -4.86 -14.31 2.67
CA PRO A 163 -5.32 -14.89 1.41
C PRO A 163 -5.99 -13.82 0.52
N PRO A 164 -6.11 -14.08 -0.80
CA PRO A 164 -6.84 -13.20 -1.70
C PRO A 164 -8.26 -12.92 -1.23
N GLY A 165 -8.69 -11.69 -1.38
CA GLY A 165 -10.03 -11.25 -0.99
C GLY A 165 -11.06 -11.32 -2.10
#